data_3c64dd2943534ba667d8be530d9a9f7e
#
_entry.id   3c64dd2943534ba667d8be530d9a9f7e
#
_cell.length_a   1.000
_cell.length_b   1.000
_cell.length_c   1.000
_cell.angle_alpha   90.00
_cell.angle_beta   90.00
_cell.angle_gamma   90.00
#
_symmetry.space_group_name_H-M   'P 1'
#
loop_
_entity.id
_entity.type
_entity.pdbx_description
1 polymer ?
#
loop_
_entity_poly.entity_id
_entity_poly.type
_entity_poly.pdbx_seq_one_letter_code
_entity_poly.pdbx_strand_id
1 'polypeptide(L)'
;MDILSKAKDIIVEYDNITQEMINPDNMLNQEKMIQLSKKRSNLKELYTLSKGFIVLNNELGDLEELSLEKEMEELVKSEEPKLLEKIATFEKDLTKILITDDPNDNKNAIIEIRAGTGGDEAGLFAGDLFRMYSKYAEKNNMSIKIMDLHKTGVGGLKSIIFSVEGQKAYGMYKYEGGVHRVQRIPKTESGGRVHTSAATVAVLPEAEQAEVSISNSDLKIDTYRASGAGGQHVNKTESAIRITHIPTGLVVTCQDESSQHKNKASALKVLRARLFSLEQEKLNKDRDQMRKSLVSTGDRSVKIRTYNFPQGRITDHRINYTSHKFQDTLEGDLDHIIEKLKLEEDNSKIN
;
A
#
# COMPACT_ATOMS: atom_id res chain seq x y z
N MET A 1 -21.10 -2.79 -8.79
CA MET A 1 -21.65 -2.94 -7.44
C MET A 1 -22.56 -1.75 -7.15
N ASP A 2 -23.75 -2.02 -6.68
CA ASP A 2 -24.76 -0.98 -6.42
C ASP A 2 -24.34 -0.16 -5.18
N ILE A 3 -24.05 1.12 -5.35
CA ILE A 3 -23.66 2.03 -4.26
C ILE A 3 -24.77 2.07 -3.21
N LEU A 4 -26.03 1.89 -3.62
CA LEU A 4 -27.18 1.78 -2.73
C LEU A 4 -27.07 0.56 -1.80
N SER A 5 -26.61 -0.57 -2.31
CA SER A 5 -26.37 -1.77 -1.50
C SER A 5 -25.26 -1.53 -0.47
N LYS A 6 -24.13 -0.94 -0.88
CA LYS A 6 -23.04 -0.57 0.05
C LYS A 6 -23.48 0.43 1.12
N ALA A 7 -24.26 1.43 0.73
CA ALA A 7 -24.78 2.41 1.69
C ALA A 7 -25.66 1.74 2.75
N LYS A 8 -26.47 0.74 2.38
CA LYS A 8 -27.25 -0.07 3.32
C LYS A 8 -26.37 -0.88 4.24
N ASP A 9 -25.32 -1.52 3.72
CA ASP A 9 -24.39 -2.33 4.52
C ASP A 9 -23.66 -1.46 5.57
N ILE A 10 -23.25 -0.25 5.22
CA ILE A 10 -22.59 0.69 6.14
C ILE A 10 -23.53 1.09 7.30
N ILE A 11 -24.81 1.33 7.01
CA ILE A 11 -25.79 1.65 8.04
C ILE A 11 -25.95 0.47 9.00
N VAL A 12 -26.08 -0.75 8.47
CA VAL A 12 -26.19 -1.97 9.28
C VAL A 12 -24.95 -2.17 10.15
N GLU A 13 -23.75 -1.95 9.60
CA GLU A 13 -22.50 -2.08 10.34
C GLU A 13 -22.42 -1.04 11.48
N TYR A 14 -22.73 0.23 11.20
CA TYR A 14 -22.74 1.30 12.22
C TYR A 14 -23.72 1.02 13.34
N ASP A 15 -24.93 0.57 13.01
CA ASP A 15 -25.97 0.25 13.99
C ASP A 15 -25.58 -0.98 14.83
N ASN A 16 -24.97 -2.01 14.23
CA ASN A 16 -24.44 -3.16 14.94
C ASN A 16 -23.34 -2.75 15.95
N ILE A 17 -22.39 -1.91 15.54
CA ILE A 17 -21.34 -1.38 16.44
C ILE A 17 -21.99 -0.59 17.59
N THR A 18 -23.02 0.19 17.30
CA THR A 18 -23.74 0.98 18.32
C THR A 18 -24.46 0.06 19.31
N GLN A 19 -25.07 -1.03 18.83
CA GLN A 19 -25.69 -2.04 19.70
C GLN A 19 -24.66 -2.79 20.55
N GLU A 20 -23.51 -3.16 19.97
CA GLU A 20 -22.41 -3.77 20.73
C GLU A 20 -21.89 -2.86 21.84
N MET A 21 -21.87 -1.55 21.65
CA MET A 21 -21.46 -0.58 22.68
C MET A 21 -22.47 -0.47 23.83
N ILE A 22 -23.75 -0.76 23.59
CA ILE A 22 -24.80 -0.71 24.63
C ILE A 22 -24.86 -2.03 25.41
N ASN A 23 -24.26 -3.11 24.89
CA ASN A 23 -24.26 -4.40 25.58
C ASN A 23 -23.53 -4.32 26.93
N PRO A 24 -24.16 -4.70 28.07
CA PRO A 24 -23.57 -4.63 29.41
C PRO A 24 -22.23 -5.38 29.56
N ASP A 25 -22.07 -6.51 28.88
CA ASP A 25 -20.84 -7.30 28.92
C ASP A 25 -19.65 -6.57 28.27
N ASN A 26 -19.92 -5.78 27.26
CA ASN A 26 -18.90 -4.98 26.56
C ASN A 26 -18.56 -3.68 27.32
N MET A 27 -19.53 -3.10 28.05
CA MET A 27 -19.32 -1.90 28.86
C MET A 27 -18.30 -2.12 29.98
N LEU A 28 -18.15 -3.35 30.48
CA LEU A 28 -17.19 -3.70 31.53
C LEU A 28 -15.76 -3.86 30.98
N ASN A 29 -15.59 -3.94 29.65
CA ASN A 29 -14.27 -4.12 29.02
C ASN A 29 -13.83 -2.79 28.37
N GLN A 30 -12.97 -2.06 29.06
CA GLN A 30 -12.48 -0.73 28.64
C GLN A 30 -11.76 -0.76 27.30
N GLU A 31 -10.93 -1.80 27.02
CA GLU A 31 -10.20 -1.91 25.75
C GLU A 31 -11.15 -2.12 24.57
N LYS A 32 -12.15 -3.00 24.73
CA LYS A 32 -13.17 -3.25 23.70
C LYS A 32 -14.02 -2.00 23.44
N MET A 33 -14.37 -1.24 24.48
CA MET A 33 -15.10 0.01 24.35
C MET A 33 -14.32 1.08 23.57
N ILE A 34 -13.01 1.20 23.83
CA ILE A 34 -12.14 2.12 23.07
C ILE A 34 -12.10 1.72 21.60
N GLN A 35 -11.95 0.42 21.28
CA GLN A 35 -11.92 -0.10 19.91
C GLN A 35 -13.25 0.17 19.19
N LEU A 36 -14.39 -0.14 19.81
CA LEU A 36 -15.72 0.11 19.25
C LEU A 36 -15.99 1.59 19.03
N SER A 37 -15.62 2.44 20.00
CA SER A 37 -15.75 3.91 19.89
C SER A 37 -14.93 4.45 18.72
N LYS A 38 -13.69 3.98 18.53
CA LYS A 38 -12.83 4.36 17.40
C LYS A 38 -13.42 3.92 16.07
N LYS A 39 -13.90 2.68 15.98
CA LYS A 39 -14.58 2.15 14.76
C LYS A 39 -15.81 2.98 14.42
N ARG A 40 -16.67 3.26 15.41
CA ARG A 40 -17.88 4.07 15.21
C ARG A 40 -17.54 5.49 14.76
N SER A 41 -16.52 6.11 15.36
CA SER A 41 -16.07 7.45 14.97
C SER A 41 -15.61 7.50 13.51
N ASN A 42 -14.87 6.50 13.06
CA ASN A 42 -14.39 6.40 11.68
C ASN A 42 -15.53 6.19 10.66
N LEU A 43 -16.59 5.47 11.04
CA LEU A 43 -17.75 5.22 10.19
C LEU A 43 -18.80 6.33 10.23
N LYS A 44 -18.71 7.30 11.14
CA LYS A 44 -19.76 8.31 11.38
C LYS A 44 -20.06 9.16 10.14
N GLU A 45 -19.04 9.61 9.44
CA GLU A 45 -19.20 10.43 8.23
C GLU A 45 -19.84 9.61 7.11
N LEU A 46 -19.33 8.39 6.86
CA LEU A 46 -19.91 7.44 5.91
C LEU A 46 -21.37 7.12 6.22
N TYR A 47 -21.71 6.87 7.50
CA TYR A 47 -23.07 6.62 7.95
C TYR A 47 -24.00 7.80 7.62
N THR A 48 -23.55 9.02 7.90
CA THR A 48 -24.35 10.22 7.65
C THR A 48 -24.65 10.41 6.16
N LEU A 49 -23.64 10.25 5.31
CA LEU A 49 -23.79 10.34 3.86
C LEU A 49 -24.64 9.20 3.30
N SER A 50 -24.42 7.96 3.76
CA SER A 50 -25.21 6.78 3.34
C SER A 50 -26.69 6.97 3.67
N LYS A 51 -27.00 7.49 4.86
CA LYS A 51 -28.37 7.75 5.27
C LYS A 51 -29.03 8.82 4.40
N GLY A 52 -28.31 9.92 4.13
CA GLY A 52 -28.79 10.97 3.21
C GLY A 52 -29.03 10.45 1.80
N PHE A 53 -28.09 9.64 1.28
CA PHE A 53 -28.22 9.02 -0.04
C PHE A 53 -29.45 8.09 -0.17
N ILE A 54 -29.71 7.26 0.85
CA ILE A 54 -30.86 6.36 0.86
C ILE A 54 -32.18 7.15 0.93
N VAL A 55 -32.23 8.21 1.76
CA VAL A 55 -33.43 9.07 1.84
C VAL A 55 -33.75 9.68 0.48
N LEU A 56 -32.74 10.26 -0.20
CA LEU A 56 -32.94 10.88 -1.51
C LEU A 56 -33.35 9.85 -2.59
N ASN A 57 -32.82 8.61 -2.55
CA ASN A 57 -33.27 7.57 -3.47
C ASN A 57 -34.70 7.10 -3.20
N ASN A 58 -35.13 7.09 -1.92
CA ASN A 58 -36.53 6.78 -1.60
C ASN A 58 -37.44 7.91 -2.08
N GLU A 59 -37.05 9.20 -1.86
CA GLU A 59 -37.81 10.34 -2.37
C GLU A 59 -37.94 10.32 -3.91
N LEU A 60 -36.90 9.83 -4.63
CA LEU A 60 -36.96 9.66 -6.08
C LEU A 60 -38.00 8.58 -6.46
N GLY A 61 -38.01 7.45 -5.74
CA GLY A 61 -39.00 6.40 -5.94
C GLY A 61 -40.43 6.89 -5.69
N ASP A 62 -40.62 7.67 -4.62
CA ASP A 62 -41.94 8.27 -4.31
C ASP A 62 -42.40 9.26 -5.41
N LEU A 63 -41.44 10.04 -5.97
CA LEU A 63 -41.72 10.95 -7.10
C LEU A 63 -42.06 10.19 -8.38
N GLU A 64 -41.39 9.07 -8.65
CA GLU A 64 -41.70 8.21 -9.79
C GLU A 64 -43.10 7.60 -9.69
N GLU A 65 -43.55 7.22 -8.47
CA GLU A 65 -44.93 6.76 -8.24
C GLU A 65 -45.95 7.88 -8.47
N LEU A 66 -45.66 9.11 -8.01
CA LEU A 66 -46.53 10.28 -8.23
C LEU A 66 -46.59 10.69 -9.70
N SER A 67 -45.59 10.36 -10.52
CA SER A 67 -45.59 10.64 -11.96
C SER A 67 -46.73 9.90 -12.73
N LEU A 68 -47.30 8.88 -12.12
CA LEU A 68 -48.46 8.15 -12.71
C LEU A 68 -49.77 8.94 -12.62
N GLU A 69 -49.80 10.00 -11.78
CA GLU A 69 -50.98 10.88 -11.65
C GLU A 69 -50.84 12.13 -12.55
N LYS A 70 -51.73 12.29 -13.51
CA LYS A 70 -51.67 13.41 -14.48
C LYS A 70 -51.64 14.81 -13.87
N GLU A 71 -52.19 14.99 -12.67
CA GLU A 71 -52.24 16.29 -11.98
C GLU A 71 -50.87 16.67 -11.39
N MET A 72 -49.94 15.70 -11.19
CA MET A 72 -48.62 15.92 -10.59
C MET A 72 -47.48 16.01 -11.60
N GLU A 73 -47.75 15.86 -12.88
CA GLU A 73 -46.73 15.79 -13.96
C GLU A 73 -45.83 17.04 -14.01
N GLU A 74 -46.38 18.24 -13.80
CA GLU A 74 -45.58 19.50 -13.81
C GLU A 74 -44.67 19.60 -12.58
N LEU A 75 -45.15 19.15 -11.44
CA LEU A 75 -44.38 19.12 -10.20
C LEU A 75 -43.19 18.14 -10.31
N VAL A 76 -43.44 16.94 -10.80
CA VAL A 76 -42.42 15.90 -11.01
C VAL A 76 -41.34 16.41 -11.97
N LYS A 77 -41.71 16.99 -13.11
CA LYS A 77 -40.77 17.60 -14.08
C LYS A 77 -39.88 18.69 -13.49
N SER A 78 -40.34 19.39 -12.47
CA SER A 78 -39.56 20.45 -11.81
C SER A 78 -38.66 19.98 -10.68
N GLU A 79 -39.05 18.93 -9.97
CA GLU A 79 -38.30 18.44 -8.77
C GLU A 79 -37.35 17.29 -9.08
N GLU A 80 -37.70 16.42 -10.03
CA GLU A 80 -36.85 15.29 -10.45
C GLU A 80 -35.41 15.69 -10.83
N PRO A 81 -35.16 16.71 -11.67
CA PRO A 81 -33.79 17.10 -12.03
C PRO A 81 -32.96 17.58 -10.83
N LYS A 82 -33.61 18.28 -9.88
CA LYS A 82 -32.95 18.77 -8.67
C LYS A 82 -32.59 17.65 -7.72
N LEU A 83 -33.45 16.63 -7.63
CA LEU A 83 -33.23 15.46 -6.81
C LEU A 83 -32.11 14.58 -7.40
N LEU A 84 -32.08 14.37 -8.70
CA LEU A 84 -31.02 13.65 -9.40
C LEU A 84 -29.67 14.34 -9.24
N GLU A 85 -29.61 15.67 -9.29
CA GLU A 85 -28.37 16.41 -9.03
C GLU A 85 -27.86 16.23 -7.58
N LYS A 86 -28.77 16.24 -6.59
CA LYS A 86 -28.41 15.95 -5.20
C LYS A 86 -27.92 14.51 -5.04
N ILE A 87 -28.62 13.53 -5.62
CA ILE A 87 -28.24 12.12 -5.58
C ILE A 87 -26.84 11.96 -6.18
N ALA A 88 -26.55 12.54 -7.34
CA ALA A 88 -25.24 12.48 -7.99
C ALA A 88 -24.12 13.10 -7.11
N THR A 89 -24.44 14.15 -6.36
CA THR A 89 -23.49 14.78 -5.43
C THR A 89 -23.20 13.86 -4.24
N PHE A 90 -24.22 13.28 -3.61
CA PHE A 90 -24.05 12.32 -2.52
C PHE A 90 -23.34 11.05 -2.97
N GLU A 91 -23.64 10.54 -4.16
CA GLU A 91 -22.97 9.41 -4.77
C GLU A 91 -21.48 9.66 -4.95
N LYS A 92 -21.11 10.84 -5.46
CA LYS A 92 -19.73 11.27 -5.62
C LYS A 92 -19.00 11.40 -4.28
N ASP A 93 -19.63 11.97 -3.27
CA ASP A 93 -19.04 12.15 -1.94
C ASP A 93 -18.87 10.82 -1.21
N LEU A 94 -19.87 9.94 -1.29
CA LEU A 94 -19.80 8.56 -0.79
C LEU A 94 -18.67 7.79 -1.47
N THR A 95 -18.60 7.86 -2.80
CA THR A 95 -17.54 7.21 -3.58
C THR A 95 -16.17 7.68 -3.14
N LYS A 96 -15.99 8.99 -2.95
CA LYS A 96 -14.72 9.60 -2.52
C LYS A 96 -14.26 9.11 -1.14
N ILE A 97 -15.18 8.89 -0.20
CA ILE A 97 -14.85 8.43 1.16
C ILE A 97 -14.72 6.90 1.20
N LEU A 98 -15.50 6.17 0.40
CA LEU A 98 -15.41 4.71 0.26
C LEU A 98 -14.09 4.26 -0.37
N ILE A 99 -13.51 5.11 -1.21
CA ILE A 99 -12.15 4.94 -1.73
C ILE A 99 -11.19 5.31 -0.59
N THR A 100 -11.04 4.40 0.38
CA THR A 100 -10.02 4.56 1.42
C THR A 100 -8.65 4.66 0.76
N ASP A 101 -7.96 5.79 0.96
CA ASP A 101 -6.56 5.92 0.60
C ASP A 101 -5.79 4.75 1.27
N ASP A 102 -5.00 4.02 0.49
CA ASP A 102 -4.09 3.01 1.06
C ASP A 102 -3.18 3.72 2.09
N PRO A 103 -3.11 3.26 3.35
CA PRO A 103 -2.26 3.88 4.36
C PRO A 103 -0.80 3.96 3.92
N ASN A 104 -0.39 3.11 2.99
CA ASN A 104 0.94 3.16 2.41
C ASN A 104 1.13 4.33 1.43
N ASP A 105 0.06 4.88 0.86
CA ASP A 105 0.15 5.96 -0.14
C ASP A 105 0.89 7.21 0.40
N ASN A 106 0.83 7.45 1.71
CA ASN A 106 1.52 8.57 2.36
C ASN A 106 2.99 8.30 2.70
N LYS A 107 3.48 7.06 2.49
CA LYS A 107 4.87 6.69 2.75
C LYS A 107 5.80 7.19 1.65
N ASN A 108 7.09 7.25 1.95
CA ASN A 108 8.13 7.39 0.95
C ASN A 108 8.17 6.15 0.05
N ALA A 109 8.66 6.30 -1.17
CA ALA A 109 8.78 5.20 -2.12
C ALA A 109 10.23 4.77 -2.28
N ILE A 110 10.47 3.45 -2.30
CA ILE A 110 11.75 2.87 -2.74
C ILE A 110 11.52 2.32 -4.14
N ILE A 111 12.25 2.86 -5.12
CA ILE A 111 12.12 2.49 -6.52
C ILE A 111 13.38 1.77 -6.97
N GLU A 112 13.19 0.61 -7.55
CA GLU A 112 14.25 -0.19 -8.14
C GLU A 112 13.99 -0.34 -9.64
N ILE A 113 14.93 0.10 -10.47
CA ILE A 113 14.90 -0.07 -11.92
C ILE A 113 16.02 -1.03 -12.32
N ARG A 114 15.70 -2.05 -13.09
CA ARG A 114 16.67 -3.00 -13.64
C ARG A 114 16.51 -3.12 -15.15
N ALA A 115 17.63 -3.16 -15.85
CA ALA A 115 17.65 -3.54 -17.26
C ALA A 115 17.14 -4.99 -17.40
N GLY A 116 16.15 -5.17 -18.27
CA GLY A 116 15.58 -6.47 -18.62
C GLY A 116 16.16 -7.00 -19.95
N THR A 117 15.30 -7.59 -20.77
CA THR A 117 15.68 -8.12 -22.08
C THR A 117 16.02 -6.99 -23.05
N GLY A 118 17.21 -7.03 -23.68
CA GLY A 118 17.62 -6.06 -24.70
C GLY A 118 19.07 -5.59 -24.63
N GLY A 119 19.88 -6.19 -23.75
CA GLY A 119 21.31 -5.86 -23.65
C GLY A 119 21.58 -4.39 -23.27
N ASP A 120 22.52 -3.74 -23.95
CA ASP A 120 22.91 -2.36 -23.68
C ASP A 120 21.77 -1.36 -23.82
N GLU A 121 20.85 -1.61 -24.79
CA GLU A 121 19.68 -0.78 -25.01
C GLU A 121 18.72 -0.79 -23.80
N ALA A 122 18.54 -1.93 -23.18
CA ALA A 122 17.76 -2.03 -21.95
C ALA A 122 18.39 -1.24 -20.80
N GLY A 123 19.72 -1.20 -20.73
CA GLY A 123 20.47 -0.37 -19.78
C GLY A 123 20.30 1.13 -20.04
N LEU A 124 20.36 1.57 -21.30
CA LEU A 124 20.10 2.95 -21.68
C LEU A 124 18.66 3.36 -21.35
N PHE A 125 17.70 2.48 -21.63
CA PHE A 125 16.30 2.74 -21.31
C PHE A 125 16.04 2.80 -19.78
N ALA A 126 16.71 1.97 -18.98
CA ALA A 126 16.66 2.08 -17.53
C ALA A 126 17.15 3.44 -17.04
N GLY A 127 18.18 4.00 -17.68
CA GLY A 127 18.64 5.37 -17.44
C GLY A 127 17.61 6.44 -17.83
N ASP A 128 16.92 6.27 -18.94
CA ASP A 128 15.86 7.18 -19.37
C ASP A 128 14.67 7.17 -18.40
N LEU A 129 14.26 5.99 -17.89
CA LEU A 129 13.23 5.87 -16.87
C LEU A 129 13.64 6.56 -15.56
N PHE A 130 14.89 6.35 -15.10
CA PHE A 130 15.38 7.04 -13.92
C PHE A 130 15.34 8.56 -14.08
N ARG A 131 15.76 9.08 -15.25
CA ARG A 131 15.70 10.52 -15.54
C ARG A 131 14.27 11.04 -15.53
N MET A 132 13.34 10.32 -16.16
CA MET A 132 11.90 10.64 -16.19
C MET A 132 11.34 10.72 -14.76
N TYR A 133 11.60 9.72 -13.92
CA TYR A 133 11.14 9.71 -12.54
C TYR A 133 11.80 10.78 -11.68
N SER A 134 13.06 11.10 -11.93
CA SER A 134 13.75 12.18 -11.23
C SER A 134 13.13 13.54 -11.52
N LYS A 135 12.78 13.80 -12.77
CA LYS A 135 12.10 15.05 -13.16
C LYS A 135 10.67 15.12 -12.61
N TYR A 136 9.98 13.97 -12.56
CA TYR A 136 8.66 13.91 -11.93
C TYR A 136 8.71 14.21 -10.43
N ALA A 137 9.72 13.69 -9.72
CA ALA A 137 9.94 14.00 -8.31
C ALA A 137 10.22 15.50 -8.11
N GLU A 138 11.11 16.08 -8.93
CA GLU A 138 11.46 17.50 -8.86
C GLU A 138 10.21 18.39 -9.09
N LYS A 139 9.40 18.08 -10.10
CA LYS A 139 8.13 18.77 -10.39
C LYS A 139 7.17 18.77 -9.20
N ASN A 140 7.16 17.68 -8.43
CA ASN A 140 6.29 17.51 -7.27
C ASN A 140 6.96 17.88 -5.92
N ASN A 141 8.09 18.59 -5.95
CA ASN A 141 8.85 19.01 -4.76
C ASN A 141 9.25 17.82 -3.85
N MET A 142 9.56 16.68 -4.45
CA MET A 142 10.05 15.49 -3.77
C MET A 142 11.57 15.40 -3.90
N SER A 143 12.25 14.85 -2.89
CA SER A 143 13.69 14.61 -2.91
C SER A 143 14.01 13.18 -3.32
N ILE A 144 15.13 13.01 -4.06
CA ILE A 144 15.62 11.69 -4.46
C ILE A 144 16.96 11.43 -3.79
N LYS A 145 17.11 10.22 -3.22
CA LYS A 145 18.35 9.73 -2.64
C LYS A 145 18.72 8.39 -3.27
N ILE A 146 19.83 8.36 -3.99
CA ILE A 146 20.34 7.12 -4.60
C ILE A 146 20.91 6.24 -3.48
N MET A 147 20.43 4.99 -3.41
CA MET A 147 20.85 3.99 -2.44
C MET A 147 21.89 3.04 -3.03
N ASP A 148 21.66 2.62 -4.29
CA ASP A 148 22.57 1.72 -5.01
C ASP A 148 22.53 2.01 -6.51
N LEU A 149 23.69 1.88 -7.19
CA LEU A 149 23.82 2.22 -8.60
C LEU A 149 24.85 1.34 -9.30
N HIS A 150 24.41 0.54 -10.26
CA HIS A 150 25.27 -0.24 -11.14
C HIS A 150 25.15 0.26 -12.59
N LYS A 151 26.25 0.79 -13.13
CA LYS A 151 26.33 1.29 -14.51
C LYS A 151 26.75 0.18 -15.47
N THR A 152 26.36 0.33 -16.74
CA THR A 152 26.91 -0.48 -17.87
C THR A 152 28.08 0.25 -18.51
N GLY A 153 28.90 -0.48 -19.28
CA GLY A 153 30.07 0.09 -19.96
C GLY A 153 29.73 1.16 -21.02
N VAL A 154 28.49 1.19 -21.53
CA VAL A 154 28.03 2.13 -22.57
C VAL A 154 27.25 3.32 -22.01
N GLY A 155 27.36 3.58 -20.71
CA GLY A 155 26.69 4.70 -20.04
C GLY A 155 25.24 4.46 -19.66
N GLY A 156 24.72 3.24 -19.80
CA GLY A 156 23.41 2.85 -19.30
C GLY A 156 23.46 2.38 -17.84
N LEU A 157 22.32 1.98 -17.31
CA LEU A 157 22.14 1.45 -15.96
C LEU A 157 21.79 -0.03 -16.01
N LYS A 158 22.61 -0.90 -15.37
CA LYS A 158 22.26 -2.30 -15.14
C LYS A 158 21.17 -2.39 -14.07
N SER A 159 21.33 -1.63 -12.98
CA SER A 159 20.34 -1.46 -11.93
C SER A 159 20.55 -0.15 -11.18
N ILE A 160 19.48 0.40 -10.67
CA ILE A 160 19.50 1.53 -9.74
C ILE A 160 18.41 1.35 -8.70
N ILE A 161 18.74 1.65 -7.44
CA ILE A 161 17.80 1.71 -6.32
C ILE A 161 17.90 3.11 -5.72
N PHE A 162 16.76 3.76 -5.56
CA PHE A 162 16.69 5.09 -4.98
C PHE A 162 15.40 5.25 -4.16
N SER A 163 15.45 6.09 -3.13
CA SER A 163 14.27 6.54 -2.41
C SER A 163 13.74 7.84 -2.99
N VAL A 164 12.43 7.98 -2.99
CA VAL A 164 11.70 9.22 -3.25
C VAL A 164 11.03 9.62 -1.96
N GLU A 165 11.44 10.75 -1.40
CA GLU A 165 10.97 11.25 -0.12
C GLU A 165 10.09 12.48 -0.35
N GLY A 166 8.86 12.45 0.15
CA GLY A 166 7.90 13.53 -0.01
C GLY A 166 6.47 13.10 0.28
N GLN A 167 5.57 14.07 0.26
CA GLN A 167 4.16 13.81 0.54
C GLN A 167 3.54 12.92 -0.54
N LYS A 168 2.92 11.81 -0.13
CA LYS A 168 2.27 10.83 -1.02
C LYS A 168 3.19 10.22 -2.08
N ALA A 169 4.50 10.13 -1.80
CA ALA A 169 5.48 9.63 -2.76
C ALA A 169 5.13 8.24 -3.25
N TYR A 170 4.84 7.28 -2.35
CA TYR A 170 4.46 5.93 -2.77
C TYR A 170 3.16 5.93 -3.57
N GLY A 171 2.14 6.65 -3.15
CA GLY A 171 0.84 6.73 -3.84
C GLY A 171 0.94 7.23 -5.29
N MET A 172 1.91 8.13 -5.57
CA MET A 172 2.16 8.66 -6.91
C MET A 172 2.96 7.68 -7.78
N TYR A 173 3.93 6.97 -7.20
CA TYR A 173 4.79 6.07 -7.96
C TYR A 173 4.31 4.61 -8.03
N LYS A 174 3.38 4.17 -7.17
CA LYS A 174 2.92 2.76 -7.12
C LYS A 174 2.43 2.23 -8.47
N TYR A 175 1.89 3.09 -9.31
CA TYR A 175 1.42 2.76 -10.66
C TYR A 175 2.55 2.53 -11.68
N GLU A 176 3.78 2.87 -11.34
CA GLU A 176 4.95 2.65 -12.21
C GLU A 176 5.57 1.25 -12.01
N GLY A 177 5.09 0.46 -11.03
CA GLY A 177 5.57 -0.89 -10.78
C GLY A 177 5.18 -1.86 -11.90
N GLY A 178 6.19 -2.49 -12.55
CA GLY A 178 5.98 -3.47 -13.62
C GLY A 178 7.06 -3.47 -14.70
N VAL A 179 6.74 -4.09 -15.83
CA VAL A 179 7.66 -4.17 -16.97
C VAL A 179 7.36 -3.06 -17.98
N HIS A 180 8.33 -2.20 -18.22
CA HIS A 180 8.27 -1.14 -19.22
C HIS A 180 8.97 -1.58 -20.50
N ARG A 181 8.32 -1.42 -21.63
CA ARG A 181 8.83 -1.80 -22.95
C ARG A 181 9.16 -0.58 -23.78
N VAL A 182 10.33 -0.53 -24.40
CA VAL A 182 10.72 0.51 -25.35
C VAL A 182 10.84 -0.07 -26.75
N GLN A 183 10.40 0.71 -27.74
CA GLN A 183 10.58 0.43 -29.16
C GLN A 183 11.26 1.65 -29.80
N ARG A 184 12.55 1.52 -30.10
CA ARG A 184 13.34 2.56 -30.78
C ARG A 184 14.51 1.97 -31.54
N ILE A 185 15.14 2.77 -32.40
CA ILE A 185 16.43 2.45 -33.00
C ILE A 185 17.49 2.76 -31.91
N PRO A 186 18.23 1.73 -31.43
CA PRO A 186 19.27 1.92 -30.41
C PRO A 186 20.37 2.85 -30.91
N LYS A 187 20.99 3.62 -30.01
CA LYS A 187 22.19 4.40 -30.35
C LYS A 187 23.38 3.55 -30.79
N THR A 188 23.37 2.27 -30.44
CA THR A 188 24.39 1.28 -30.77
C THR A 188 24.10 0.49 -32.05
N GLU A 189 22.98 0.75 -32.72
CA GLU A 189 22.55 0.05 -33.92
C GLU A 189 22.96 0.84 -35.18
N SER A 190 23.77 0.21 -36.03
CA SER A 190 24.22 0.82 -37.32
C SER A 190 23.26 0.57 -38.48
N GLY A 191 22.38 -0.45 -38.38
CA GLY A 191 21.48 -0.87 -39.46
C GLY A 191 20.12 -0.20 -39.47
N GLY A 192 19.86 0.74 -38.57
CA GLY A 192 18.58 1.48 -38.50
C GLY A 192 17.36 0.64 -38.12
N ARG A 193 17.54 -0.54 -37.55
CA ARG A 193 16.47 -1.45 -37.17
C ARG A 193 15.84 -1.03 -35.84
N VAL A 194 14.51 -1.05 -35.76
CA VAL A 194 13.79 -0.82 -34.49
C VAL A 194 13.95 -2.05 -33.60
N HIS A 195 14.56 -1.87 -32.44
CA HIS A 195 14.67 -2.90 -31.41
C HIS A 195 13.55 -2.74 -30.37
N THR A 196 13.22 -3.87 -29.75
CA THR A 196 12.30 -3.92 -28.62
C THR A 196 13.05 -4.38 -27.39
N SER A 197 13.23 -3.46 -26.43
CA SER A 197 13.90 -3.72 -25.16
C SER A 197 12.94 -3.49 -23.99
N ALA A 198 13.31 -4.01 -22.83
CA ALA A 198 12.49 -3.91 -21.63
C ALA A 198 13.35 -3.53 -20.41
N ALA A 199 12.75 -2.81 -19.48
CA ALA A 199 13.26 -2.58 -18.14
C ALA A 199 12.16 -2.88 -17.12
N THR A 200 12.55 -3.36 -15.95
CA THR A 200 11.64 -3.65 -14.85
C THR A 200 11.73 -2.54 -13.82
N VAL A 201 10.58 -2.14 -13.30
CA VAL A 201 10.45 -1.16 -12.23
C VAL A 201 9.71 -1.83 -11.07
N ALA A 202 10.32 -1.85 -9.88
CA ALA A 202 9.64 -2.22 -8.66
C ALA A 202 9.48 -0.97 -7.80
N VAL A 203 8.27 -0.72 -7.32
CA VAL A 203 7.95 0.39 -6.42
C VAL A 203 7.45 -0.21 -5.12
N LEU A 204 8.16 0.07 -4.03
CA LEU A 204 7.87 -0.47 -2.70
C LEU A 204 7.68 0.69 -1.72
N PRO A 205 6.73 0.59 -0.77
CA PRO A 205 6.65 1.58 0.30
C PRO A 205 7.87 1.46 1.23
N GLU A 206 8.37 2.59 1.70
CA GLU A 206 9.40 2.58 2.74
C GLU A 206 8.81 1.96 4.00
N ALA A 207 9.49 0.94 4.54
CA ALA A 207 9.04 0.32 5.78
C ALA A 207 9.48 1.17 6.97
N GLU A 208 8.56 1.40 7.87
CA GLU A 208 8.88 1.87 9.21
C GLU A 208 9.73 0.81 9.93
N GLN A 209 10.62 1.28 10.80
CA GLN A 209 11.38 0.35 11.64
C GLN A 209 10.41 -0.42 12.53
N ALA A 210 10.57 -1.73 12.58
CA ALA A 210 9.73 -2.55 13.43
C ALA A 210 9.98 -2.17 14.90
N GLU A 211 9.01 -1.55 15.54
CA GLU A 211 9.03 -1.35 16.98
C GLU A 211 8.48 -2.61 17.67
N VAL A 212 9.36 -3.37 18.31
CA VAL A 212 8.95 -4.53 19.09
C VAL A 212 8.64 -4.08 20.52
N SER A 213 7.36 -3.85 20.80
CA SER A 213 6.86 -3.68 22.15
C SER A 213 6.57 -5.05 22.78
N ILE A 214 7.19 -5.33 23.92
CA ILE A 214 6.94 -6.59 24.65
C ILE A 214 6.10 -6.26 25.87
N SER A 215 4.88 -6.79 25.92
CA SER A 215 4.04 -6.72 27.11
C SER A 215 4.46 -7.78 28.13
N ASN A 216 4.44 -7.44 29.42
CA ASN A 216 4.73 -8.41 30.47
C ASN A 216 3.70 -9.55 30.53
N SER A 217 2.47 -9.32 30.06
CA SER A 217 1.41 -10.34 29.96
C SER A 217 1.75 -11.43 28.95
N ASP A 218 2.58 -11.12 27.96
CA ASP A 218 2.95 -12.04 26.87
C ASP A 218 4.16 -12.89 27.22
N LEU A 219 4.71 -12.71 28.42
CA LEU A 219 5.90 -13.42 28.89
C LEU A 219 5.55 -14.44 29.97
N LYS A 220 5.91 -15.71 29.72
CA LYS A 220 6.01 -16.72 30.76
C LYS A 220 7.46 -16.83 31.20
N ILE A 221 7.71 -16.57 32.47
CA ILE A 221 9.05 -16.58 33.06
C ILE A 221 9.13 -17.74 34.04
N ASP A 222 10.00 -18.69 33.74
CA ASP A 222 10.28 -19.84 34.57
C ASP A 222 11.71 -19.75 35.13
N THR A 223 11.88 -20.06 36.41
CA THR A 223 13.20 -20.18 37.05
C THR A 223 13.59 -21.65 37.19
N TYR A 224 14.85 -21.95 37.00
CA TYR A 224 15.36 -23.29 37.15
C TYR A 224 16.83 -23.29 37.66
N ARG A 225 17.31 -24.45 38.04
CA ARG A 225 18.70 -24.61 38.51
C ARG A 225 19.65 -24.63 37.32
N ALA A 226 20.70 -23.80 37.39
CA ALA A 226 21.72 -23.81 36.36
C ALA A 226 22.45 -25.16 36.30
N SER A 227 22.73 -25.62 35.07
CA SER A 227 23.54 -26.82 34.86
C SER A 227 24.93 -26.45 34.39
N GLY A 228 25.99 -26.87 35.06
CA GLY A 228 27.37 -26.59 34.68
C GLY A 228 28.39 -26.91 35.76
N ALA A 229 29.69 -26.82 35.43
CA ALA A 229 30.80 -26.96 36.37
C ALA A 229 30.79 -25.76 37.35
N GLY A 230 30.37 -25.99 38.59
CA GLY A 230 30.31 -24.98 39.65
C GLY A 230 30.16 -25.59 41.03
N GLY A 231 30.51 -24.84 42.07
CA GLY A 231 30.45 -25.27 43.48
C GLY A 231 29.01 -25.38 44.02
N GLN A 232 28.85 -25.58 45.35
CA GLN A 232 27.55 -25.76 46.02
C GLN A 232 26.49 -24.69 45.70
N HIS A 233 26.90 -23.47 45.32
CA HIS A 233 25.99 -22.37 45.01
C HIS A 233 25.23 -22.61 43.70
N VAL A 234 25.86 -23.16 42.66
CA VAL A 234 25.25 -23.42 41.33
C VAL A 234 24.18 -24.54 41.43
N ASN A 235 24.41 -25.50 42.34
CA ASN A 235 23.52 -26.65 42.46
C ASN A 235 22.34 -26.42 43.44
N LYS A 236 22.36 -25.36 44.27
CA LYS A 236 21.31 -25.08 45.27
C LYS A 236 20.40 -23.91 44.89
N THR A 237 20.89 -22.93 44.13
CA THR A 237 20.12 -21.72 43.77
C THR A 237 19.51 -21.80 42.36
N GLU A 238 18.24 -21.45 42.25
CA GLU A 238 17.53 -21.35 40.95
C GLU A 238 17.82 -20.00 40.30
N SER A 239 19.07 -19.82 39.86
CA SER A 239 19.52 -18.56 39.23
C SER A 239 19.29 -18.51 37.73
N ALA A 240 19.07 -19.67 37.09
CA ALA A 240 18.80 -19.72 35.64
C ALA A 240 17.36 -19.32 35.34
N ILE A 241 17.19 -18.58 34.23
CA ILE A 241 15.92 -18.05 33.76
C ILE A 241 15.59 -18.61 32.38
N ARG A 242 14.32 -19.00 32.19
CA ARG A 242 13.72 -19.30 30.89
C ARG A 242 12.59 -18.35 30.68
N ILE A 243 12.63 -17.60 29.60
CA ILE A 243 11.54 -16.70 29.17
C ILE A 243 10.93 -17.27 27.88
N THR A 244 9.63 -17.51 27.93
CA THR A 244 8.84 -17.91 26.75
C THR A 244 7.93 -16.76 26.36
N HIS A 245 8.03 -16.29 25.13
CA HIS A 245 7.10 -15.32 24.55
C HIS A 245 5.90 -16.10 24.01
N ILE A 246 4.75 -15.96 24.68
CA ILE A 246 3.54 -16.77 24.44
C ILE A 246 3.04 -16.65 23.00
N PRO A 247 2.92 -15.42 22.38
CA PRO A 247 2.37 -15.30 21.05
C PRO A 247 3.22 -15.92 19.94
N THR A 248 4.57 -15.90 20.08
CA THR A 248 5.48 -16.42 19.03
C THR A 248 6.06 -17.80 19.37
N GLY A 249 5.90 -18.27 20.60
CA GLY A 249 6.52 -19.50 21.08
C GLY A 249 8.05 -19.45 21.24
N LEU A 250 8.67 -18.27 21.06
CA LEU A 250 10.11 -18.09 21.23
C LEU A 250 10.52 -18.32 22.68
N VAL A 251 11.55 -19.17 22.86
CA VAL A 251 12.13 -19.47 24.18
C VAL A 251 13.56 -18.96 24.22
N VAL A 252 13.88 -18.25 25.27
CA VAL A 252 15.23 -17.80 25.60
C VAL A 252 15.62 -18.28 27.01
N THR A 253 16.80 -18.87 27.15
CA THR A 253 17.37 -19.28 28.42
C THR A 253 18.63 -18.49 28.70
N CYS A 254 18.85 -18.10 29.96
CA CYS A 254 20.07 -17.45 30.39
C CYS A 254 20.46 -17.97 31.77
N GLN A 255 21.74 -18.40 31.91
CA GLN A 255 22.29 -18.97 33.16
C GLN A 255 23.74 -18.52 33.44
N ASP A 256 24.17 -17.44 32.73
CA ASP A 256 25.59 -17.04 32.71
C ASP A 256 26.03 -16.33 34.02
N GLU A 257 25.07 -15.73 34.72
CA GLU A 257 25.32 -14.96 35.94
C GLU A 257 24.80 -15.70 37.18
N SER A 258 25.43 -15.43 38.31
CA SER A 258 24.97 -15.97 39.62
C SER A 258 23.68 -15.29 40.11
N SER A 259 23.31 -14.16 39.56
CA SER A 259 22.12 -13.36 39.94
C SER A 259 20.96 -13.63 38.99
N GLN A 260 19.83 -14.11 39.55
CA GLN A 260 18.56 -14.28 38.83
C GLN A 260 18.09 -13.01 38.12
N HIS A 261 18.22 -11.83 38.74
CA HIS A 261 17.83 -10.55 38.18
C HIS A 261 18.68 -10.17 36.96
N LYS A 262 20.00 -10.43 37.02
CA LYS A 262 20.88 -10.18 35.85
C LYS A 262 20.58 -11.12 34.70
N ASN A 263 20.35 -12.42 35.00
CA ASN A 263 19.93 -13.39 33.99
C ASN A 263 18.60 -13.02 33.33
N LYS A 264 17.61 -12.53 34.11
CA LYS A 264 16.34 -12.05 33.59
C LYS A 264 16.52 -10.85 32.63
N ALA A 265 17.34 -9.86 33.02
CA ALA A 265 17.62 -8.71 32.19
C ALA A 265 18.33 -9.10 30.87
N SER A 266 19.30 -10.01 30.96
CA SER A 266 20.01 -10.55 29.78
C SER A 266 19.07 -11.35 28.88
N ALA A 267 18.25 -12.22 29.42
CA ALA A 267 17.28 -13.01 28.68
C ALA A 267 16.25 -12.13 27.96
N LEU A 268 15.75 -11.04 28.59
CA LEU A 268 14.87 -10.08 27.97
C LEU A 268 15.54 -9.32 26.82
N LYS A 269 16.83 -8.95 26.98
CA LYS A 269 17.60 -8.31 25.92
C LYS A 269 17.76 -9.21 24.69
N VAL A 270 18.08 -10.50 24.92
CA VAL A 270 18.20 -11.50 23.85
C VAL A 270 16.84 -11.77 23.20
N LEU A 271 15.76 -11.84 23.99
CA LEU A 271 14.41 -12.03 23.47
C LEU A 271 14.00 -10.87 22.55
N ARG A 272 14.25 -9.62 22.98
CA ARG A 272 13.98 -8.43 22.13
C ARG A 272 14.73 -8.49 20.79
N ALA A 273 16.02 -8.84 20.83
CA ALA A 273 16.82 -8.97 19.63
C ALA A 273 16.29 -10.07 18.68
N ARG A 274 15.87 -11.22 19.22
CA ARG A 274 15.30 -12.31 18.43
C ARG A 274 13.93 -11.95 17.83
N LEU A 275 13.05 -11.31 18.61
CA LEU A 275 11.75 -10.84 18.13
C LEU A 275 11.92 -9.79 17.04
N PHE A 276 12.83 -8.85 17.22
CA PHE A 276 13.17 -7.85 16.21
C PHE A 276 13.67 -8.50 14.90
N SER A 277 14.58 -9.47 15.00
CA SER A 277 15.09 -10.21 13.85
C SER A 277 13.97 -10.96 13.11
N LEU A 278 13.06 -11.59 13.85
CA LEU A 278 11.93 -12.34 13.30
C LEU A 278 10.94 -11.41 12.56
N GLU A 279 10.64 -10.25 13.13
CA GLU A 279 9.77 -9.26 12.48
C GLU A 279 10.44 -8.66 11.24
N GLN A 280 11.74 -8.39 11.28
CA GLN A 280 12.52 -7.96 10.11
C GLN A 280 12.51 -9.02 8.99
N GLU A 281 12.66 -10.29 9.33
CA GLU A 281 12.59 -11.38 8.34
C GLU A 281 11.20 -11.46 7.69
N LYS A 282 10.14 -11.27 8.46
CA LYS A 282 8.77 -11.25 7.96
C LYS A 282 8.56 -10.08 6.98
N LEU A 283 8.93 -8.87 7.39
CA LEU A 283 8.86 -7.69 6.53
C LEU A 283 9.68 -7.85 5.24
N ASN A 284 10.86 -8.46 5.32
CA ASN A 284 11.68 -8.72 4.15
C ASN A 284 11.04 -9.75 3.20
N LYS A 285 10.41 -10.81 3.75
CA LYS A 285 9.67 -11.79 2.94
C LYS A 285 8.49 -11.16 2.22
N ASP A 286 7.71 -10.32 2.90
CA ASP A 286 6.57 -9.61 2.32
C ASP A 286 7.04 -8.66 1.18
N ARG A 287 8.16 -7.95 1.39
CA ARG A 287 8.78 -7.11 0.35
C ARG A 287 9.26 -7.93 -0.85
N ASP A 288 9.90 -9.07 -0.61
CA ASP A 288 10.37 -9.95 -1.68
C ASP A 288 9.22 -10.54 -2.48
N GLN A 289 8.10 -10.88 -1.84
CA GLN A 289 6.89 -11.31 -2.52
C GLN A 289 6.29 -10.18 -3.36
N MET A 290 6.16 -8.98 -2.82
CA MET A 290 5.66 -7.81 -3.54
C MET A 290 6.58 -7.49 -4.74
N ARG A 291 7.91 -7.48 -4.54
CA ARG A 291 8.86 -7.31 -5.63
C ARG A 291 8.67 -8.36 -6.73
N LYS A 292 8.56 -9.64 -6.37
CA LYS A 292 8.36 -10.73 -7.32
C LYS A 292 7.07 -10.58 -8.12
N SER A 293 5.99 -10.15 -7.49
CA SER A 293 4.71 -9.92 -8.18
C SER A 293 4.79 -8.79 -9.21
N LEU A 294 5.51 -7.70 -8.89
CA LEU A 294 5.68 -6.54 -9.78
C LEU A 294 6.62 -6.83 -10.97
N VAL A 295 7.74 -7.51 -10.70
CA VAL A 295 8.80 -7.68 -11.71
C VAL A 295 8.55 -8.90 -12.60
N SER A 296 7.77 -9.90 -12.12
CA SER A 296 7.54 -11.16 -12.85
C SER A 296 8.86 -11.75 -13.38
N THR A 297 8.88 -12.21 -14.63
CA THR A 297 10.08 -12.76 -15.31
C THR A 297 10.95 -11.69 -15.98
N GLY A 298 10.54 -10.41 -15.97
CA GLY A 298 11.21 -9.34 -16.74
C GLY A 298 11.10 -9.50 -18.26
N ASP A 299 10.22 -10.38 -18.72
CA ASP A 299 9.99 -10.61 -20.15
C ASP A 299 9.18 -9.44 -20.74
N ARG A 300 9.59 -8.99 -21.91
CA ARG A 300 8.90 -7.95 -22.70
C ARG A 300 7.46 -8.29 -23.10
N SER A 301 7.03 -9.55 -22.97
CA SER A 301 5.65 -9.97 -23.20
C SER A 301 4.71 -9.50 -22.09
N VAL A 302 5.17 -9.50 -20.83
CA VAL A 302 4.42 -9.07 -19.63
C VAL A 302 4.68 -7.59 -19.37
N LYS A 303 4.22 -6.72 -20.27
CA LYS A 303 4.42 -5.29 -20.21
C LYS A 303 3.23 -4.55 -19.59
N ILE A 304 3.49 -3.58 -18.73
CA ILE A 304 2.47 -2.62 -18.29
C ILE A 304 2.38 -1.43 -19.24
N ARG A 305 3.53 -0.94 -19.76
CA ARG A 305 3.58 0.25 -20.61
C ARG A 305 4.56 0.09 -21.75
N THR A 306 4.22 0.66 -22.91
CA THR A 306 5.08 0.69 -24.09
C THR A 306 5.38 2.11 -24.51
N TYR A 307 6.66 2.42 -24.68
CA TYR A 307 7.21 3.67 -25.19
C TYR A 307 7.62 3.46 -26.65
N ASN A 308 6.84 3.97 -27.59
CA ASN A 308 7.08 3.83 -29.02
C ASN A 308 7.65 5.14 -29.59
N PHE A 309 8.98 5.19 -29.73
CA PHE A 309 9.69 6.38 -30.23
C PHE A 309 9.36 6.71 -31.69
N PRO A 310 9.33 5.75 -32.65
CA PRO A 310 8.99 6.03 -34.02
C PRO A 310 7.60 6.64 -34.21
N GLN A 311 6.64 6.25 -33.35
CA GLN A 311 5.25 6.76 -33.42
C GLN A 311 4.96 7.90 -32.43
N GLY A 312 5.94 8.28 -31.58
CA GLY A 312 5.78 9.35 -30.61
C GLY A 312 4.61 9.12 -29.64
N ARG A 313 4.37 7.87 -29.23
CA ARG A 313 3.25 7.53 -28.35
C ARG A 313 3.67 6.62 -27.19
N ILE A 314 2.94 6.76 -26.09
CA ILE A 314 3.05 5.90 -24.90
C ILE A 314 1.71 5.21 -24.70
N THR A 315 1.72 3.87 -24.57
CA THR A 315 0.49 3.09 -24.32
C THR A 315 0.61 2.36 -23.01
N ASP A 316 -0.30 2.64 -22.07
CA ASP A 316 -0.48 1.85 -20.87
C ASP A 316 -1.48 0.72 -21.15
N HIS A 317 -1.02 -0.52 -21.02
CA HIS A 317 -1.79 -1.70 -21.42
C HIS A 317 -2.79 -2.15 -20.36
N ARG A 318 -2.66 -1.67 -19.12
CA ARG A 318 -3.58 -2.02 -18.03
C ARG A 318 -4.97 -1.43 -18.25
N ILE A 319 -5.00 -0.20 -18.80
CA ILE A 319 -6.22 0.55 -19.05
C ILE A 319 -6.44 0.87 -20.54
N ASN A 320 -5.62 0.27 -21.42
CA ASN A 320 -5.64 0.53 -22.88
C ASN A 320 -5.56 2.03 -23.24
N TYR A 321 -4.92 2.83 -22.39
CA TYR A 321 -4.77 4.27 -22.59
C TYR A 321 -3.54 4.58 -23.43
N THR A 322 -3.71 5.39 -24.49
CA THR A 322 -2.61 5.87 -25.35
C THR A 322 -2.48 7.37 -25.24
N SER A 323 -1.27 7.84 -24.88
CA SER A 323 -0.91 9.25 -24.84
C SER A 323 0.03 9.61 -25.98
N HIS A 324 -0.23 10.74 -26.63
CA HIS A 324 0.65 11.35 -27.63
C HIS A 324 1.56 12.44 -27.04
N LYS A 325 1.45 12.72 -25.74
CA LYS A 325 2.37 13.60 -24.97
C LYS A 325 3.68 12.90 -24.67
N PHE A 326 4.32 12.35 -25.72
CA PHE A 326 5.47 11.47 -25.58
C PHE A 326 6.67 12.19 -24.93
N GLN A 327 7.03 13.35 -25.45
CA GLN A 327 8.18 14.11 -24.98
C GLN A 327 7.95 14.66 -23.57
N ASP A 328 6.77 15.21 -23.31
CA ASP A 328 6.40 15.75 -22.00
C ASP A 328 6.47 14.66 -20.93
N THR A 329 6.01 13.44 -21.24
CA THR A 329 6.08 12.32 -20.33
C THR A 329 7.53 11.94 -20.00
N LEU A 330 8.42 11.89 -21.01
CA LEU A 330 9.86 11.63 -20.77
C LEU A 330 10.53 12.77 -19.98
N GLU A 331 9.98 13.96 -20.02
CA GLU A 331 10.41 15.12 -19.22
C GLU A 331 9.70 15.20 -17.84
N GLY A 332 9.00 14.13 -17.43
CA GLY A 332 8.42 13.98 -16.10
C GLY A 332 6.96 14.43 -15.98
N ASP A 333 6.19 14.53 -17.07
CA ASP A 333 4.75 14.79 -16.99
C ASP A 333 3.96 13.47 -16.98
N LEU A 334 3.90 12.83 -15.81
CA LEU A 334 3.22 11.54 -15.60
C LEU A 334 1.77 11.69 -15.13
N ASP A 335 1.35 12.87 -14.69
CA ASP A 335 0.07 13.09 -14.03
C ASP A 335 -1.12 12.57 -14.84
N HIS A 336 -1.13 12.87 -16.15
CA HIS A 336 -2.21 12.45 -17.05
C HIS A 336 -2.36 10.92 -17.22
N ILE A 337 -1.30 10.13 -16.95
CA ILE A 337 -1.36 8.67 -16.95
C ILE A 337 -1.78 8.17 -15.55
N ILE A 338 -1.18 8.75 -14.51
CA ILE A 338 -1.42 8.37 -13.11
C ILE A 338 -2.88 8.64 -12.73
N GLU A 339 -3.45 9.78 -13.12
CA GLU A 339 -4.87 10.12 -12.88
C GLU A 339 -5.82 9.08 -13.50
N LYS A 340 -5.53 8.63 -14.73
CA LYS A 340 -6.34 7.59 -15.39
C LYS A 340 -6.23 6.24 -14.70
N LEU A 341 -5.03 5.87 -14.25
CA LEU A 341 -4.81 4.63 -13.52
C LEU A 341 -5.46 4.67 -12.13
N LYS A 342 -5.40 5.82 -11.45
CA LYS A 342 -6.08 6.03 -10.19
C LYS A 342 -7.60 5.91 -10.35
N LEU A 343 -8.16 6.54 -11.37
CA LEU A 343 -9.60 6.45 -11.66
C LEU A 343 -10.04 4.99 -11.88
N GLU A 344 -9.23 4.20 -12.60
CA GLU A 344 -9.54 2.78 -12.85
C GLU A 344 -9.39 1.93 -11.59
N GLU A 345 -8.36 2.20 -10.75
CA GLU A 345 -8.24 1.56 -9.44
C GLU A 345 -9.44 1.88 -8.57
N ASP A 346 -9.86 3.14 -8.54
CA ASP A 346 -11.01 3.61 -7.78
C ASP A 346 -12.30 2.92 -8.27
N ASN A 347 -12.52 2.83 -9.58
CA ASN A 347 -13.64 2.11 -10.18
C ASN A 347 -13.62 0.61 -9.83
N SER A 348 -12.43 -0.01 -9.79
CA SER A 348 -12.29 -1.42 -9.44
C SER A 348 -12.58 -1.72 -7.96
N LYS A 349 -12.35 -0.76 -7.07
CA LYS A 349 -12.70 -0.86 -5.63
C LYS A 349 -14.20 -0.70 -5.40
N ILE A 350 -14.88 0.00 -6.31
CA ILE A 350 -16.33 0.21 -6.26
C ILE A 350 -17.08 -0.99 -6.84
N ASN A 351 -16.51 -1.69 -7.82
CA ASN A 351 -17.07 -2.90 -8.44
C ASN A 351 -16.76 -4.18 -7.63
#